data_317bb141c0e32c29482f68046081d7ca
#
_entry.id   317bb141c0e32c29482f68046081d7ca
#
_cell.length_a   1.000
_cell.length_b   1.000
_cell.length_c   1.000
_cell.angle_alpha   90.00
_cell.angle_beta   90.00
_cell.angle_gamma   90.00
#
_symmetry.space_group_name_H-M   'P 1'
#
loop_
_entity.id
_entity.type
_entity.pdbx_description
1 polymer ?
#
loop_
_entity_poly.entity_id
_entity_poly.type
_entity_poly.pdbx_seq_one_letter_code
_entity_poly.pdbx_strand_id
1 'polypeptide(L)'
;MRRLLRVVLILLLFPPLLAGVAGWFAAPAFLHPIRRALTPDLVREADAAFVHVGGRREDFTVRASDGALLRGWKVRASNPNRAWVLAFHGVGDNRIGVVSHSEILLRAGYDVILMDSRRHGASEGEMATYGWLERSDARAIVDALVASEHPAHIFALGESMGAGIALQGAAADPRIEAVVAEAPFASLREASYDYAGLRWSPLLGKTLFAPFTWMLVSRGESLAGFSASGISPEKAVAERPFPVLLICDANDVALPCRHAQRIYAAALGPKSLWVVPGAFHTKALGFQPDEFRRRVLQFFANPAARQ
;
A
#
# COMPACT_ATOMS: atom_id res chain seq x y z
N MET A 1 44.40 31.34 -0.89
CA MET A 1 43.59 30.65 -1.91
C MET A 1 43.48 29.15 -1.67
N ARG A 2 44.57 28.37 -1.63
CA ARG A 2 44.50 26.88 -1.44
C ARG A 2 43.85 26.41 -0.12
N ARG A 3 44.09 27.10 1.03
CA ARG A 3 43.44 26.74 2.32
C ARG A 3 41.95 27.03 2.30
N LEU A 4 41.52 28.15 1.74
CA LEU A 4 40.12 28.50 1.61
C LEU A 4 39.37 27.46 0.72
N LEU A 5 39.97 27.08 -0.41
CA LEU A 5 39.42 26.08 -1.31
C LEU A 5 39.25 24.72 -0.60
N ARG A 6 40.23 24.29 0.23
CA ARG A 6 40.13 23.07 1.02
C ARG A 6 38.99 23.12 2.03
N VAL A 7 38.85 24.24 2.74
CA VAL A 7 37.74 24.42 3.70
C VAL A 7 36.39 24.38 2.99
N VAL A 8 36.27 25.06 1.86
CA VAL A 8 35.04 25.06 1.05
C VAL A 8 34.72 23.62 0.56
N LEU A 9 35.71 22.90 0.06
CA LEU A 9 35.52 21.52 -0.37
C LEU A 9 35.09 20.60 0.78
N ILE A 10 35.67 20.74 1.97
CA ILE A 10 35.28 19.96 3.16
C ILE A 10 33.81 20.27 3.53
N LEU A 11 33.45 21.56 3.58
CA LEU A 11 32.08 21.96 3.91
C LEU A 11 31.04 21.51 2.88
N LEU A 12 31.41 21.38 1.61
CA LEU A 12 30.54 20.90 0.55
C LEU A 12 30.40 19.36 0.49
N LEU A 13 31.49 18.64 0.76
CA LEU A 13 31.54 17.18 0.58
C LEU A 13 31.23 16.38 1.86
N PHE A 14 31.59 16.93 3.02
CA PHE A 14 31.45 16.22 4.29
C PHE A 14 29.97 15.99 4.69
N PRO A 15 29.03 16.96 4.61
CA PRO A 15 27.64 16.71 4.96
C PRO A 15 26.95 15.66 4.09
N PRO A 16 27.05 15.65 2.74
CA PRO A 16 26.45 14.59 1.92
C PRO A 16 27.10 13.22 2.17
N LEU A 17 28.39 13.15 2.44
CA LEU A 17 29.05 11.92 2.81
C LEU A 17 28.50 11.35 4.14
N LEU A 18 28.39 12.22 5.16
CA LEU A 18 27.82 11.83 6.46
C LEU A 18 26.36 11.38 6.32
N ALA A 19 25.57 12.11 5.52
CA ALA A 19 24.20 11.71 5.22
C ALA A 19 24.14 10.34 4.52
N GLY A 20 25.03 10.07 3.57
CA GLY A 20 25.12 8.75 2.92
C GLY A 20 25.49 7.64 3.90
N VAL A 21 26.44 7.87 4.78
CA VAL A 21 26.82 6.92 5.85
C VAL A 21 25.62 6.65 6.77
N ALA A 22 24.90 7.68 7.18
CA ALA A 22 23.69 7.53 7.99
C ALA A 22 22.61 6.69 7.26
N GLY A 23 22.42 6.94 5.96
CA GLY A 23 21.50 6.15 5.11
C GLY A 23 21.90 4.68 5.02
N TRP A 24 23.21 4.36 4.95
CA TRP A 24 23.70 2.99 4.95
C TRP A 24 23.30 2.24 6.23
N PHE A 25 23.48 2.87 7.40
CA PHE A 25 23.11 2.26 8.68
C PHE A 25 21.61 2.22 8.92
N ALA A 26 20.85 3.14 8.33
CA ALA A 26 19.39 3.16 8.43
C ALA A 26 18.69 2.16 7.48
N ALA A 27 19.39 1.61 6.48
CA ALA A 27 18.79 0.74 5.47
C ALA A 27 18.06 -0.51 6.03
N PRO A 28 18.52 -1.18 7.11
CA PRO A 28 17.74 -2.26 7.71
C PRO A 28 16.35 -1.79 8.20
N ALA A 29 16.22 -0.59 8.74
CA ALA A 29 14.93 -0.07 9.20
C ALA A 29 13.94 0.17 8.05
N PHE A 30 14.42 0.43 6.84
CA PHE A 30 13.60 0.53 5.63
C PHE A 30 12.91 -0.80 5.30
N LEU A 31 13.59 -1.93 5.49
CA LEU A 31 13.05 -3.28 5.26
C LEU A 31 12.31 -3.84 6.47
N HIS A 32 12.54 -3.27 7.65
CA HIS A 32 11.97 -3.72 8.91
C HIS A 32 11.17 -2.58 9.57
N PRO A 33 10.05 -2.16 8.96
CA PRO A 33 9.21 -1.11 9.53
C PRO A 33 8.73 -1.51 10.93
N ILE A 34 8.41 -0.50 11.75
CA ILE A 34 7.84 -0.72 13.08
C ILE A 34 6.57 -1.54 12.92
N ARG A 35 6.45 -2.62 13.69
CA ARG A 35 5.26 -3.46 13.72
C ARG A 35 4.26 -2.90 14.73
N ARG A 36 3.11 -2.47 14.25
CA ARG A 36 1.98 -2.20 15.13
C ARG A 36 1.46 -3.54 15.67
N ALA A 37 1.47 -3.68 17.01
CA ALA A 37 0.96 -4.88 17.65
C ALA A 37 -0.57 -5.01 17.46
N LEU A 38 -1.02 -6.22 17.19
CA LEU A 38 -2.44 -6.56 17.19
C LEU A 38 -2.84 -6.93 18.62
N THR A 39 -3.28 -5.94 19.39
CA THR A 39 -3.66 -6.15 20.80
C THR A 39 -5.07 -6.76 20.91
N PRO A 40 -5.39 -7.48 22.03
CA PRO A 40 -6.74 -8.00 22.25
C PRO A 40 -7.83 -6.91 22.22
N ASP A 41 -7.51 -5.68 22.63
CA ASP A 41 -8.45 -4.56 22.61
C ASP A 41 -8.79 -4.16 21.19
N LEU A 42 -7.79 -3.99 20.33
CA LEU A 42 -8.00 -3.68 18.90
C LEU A 42 -8.79 -4.79 18.20
N VAL A 43 -8.57 -6.05 18.53
CA VAL A 43 -9.34 -7.17 18.00
C VAL A 43 -10.80 -7.08 18.44
N ARG A 44 -11.07 -6.79 19.74
CA ARG A 44 -12.44 -6.64 20.24
C ARG A 44 -13.18 -5.44 19.58
N GLU A 45 -12.48 -4.32 19.39
CA GLU A 45 -13.03 -3.16 18.68
C GLU A 45 -13.37 -3.49 17.23
N ALA A 46 -12.51 -4.19 16.54
CA ALA A 46 -12.77 -4.66 15.18
C ALA A 46 -13.93 -5.66 15.11
N ASP A 47 -14.00 -6.61 16.05
CA ASP A 47 -15.10 -7.56 16.15
C ASP A 47 -16.44 -6.83 16.38
N ALA A 48 -16.46 -5.84 17.27
CA ALA A 48 -17.65 -5.02 17.51
C ALA A 48 -18.07 -4.23 16.24
N ALA A 49 -17.11 -3.67 15.51
CA ALA A 49 -17.36 -2.97 14.25
C ALA A 49 -17.95 -3.92 13.20
N PHE A 50 -17.41 -5.12 13.04
CA PHE A 50 -17.95 -6.11 12.11
C PHE A 50 -19.36 -6.57 12.51
N VAL A 51 -19.58 -6.89 13.78
CA VAL A 51 -20.91 -7.26 14.28
C VAL A 51 -21.94 -6.14 14.05
N HIS A 52 -21.54 -4.88 14.24
CA HIS A 52 -22.41 -3.72 13.99
C HIS A 52 -22.90 -3.63 12.54
N VAL A 53 -22.12 -4.14 11.57
CA VAL A 53 -22.49 -4.19 10.15
C VAL A 53 -23.04 -5.56 9.72
N GLY A 54 -23.29 -6.46 10.68
CA GLY A 54 -23.75 -7.84 10.41
C GLY A 54 -22.67 -8.75 9.86
N GLY A 55 -21.41 -8.37 9.97
CA GLY A 55 -20.27 -9.15 9.52
C GLY A 55 -19.89 -10.27 10.50
N ARG A 56 -19.41 -11.38 9.96
CA ARG A 56 -18.88 -12.51 10.75
C ARG A 56 -17.42 -12.77 10.39
N ARG A 57 -16.55 -12.54 11.35
CA ARG A 57 -15.10 -12.73 11.21
C ARG A 57 -14.69 -14.18 11.53
N GLU A 58 -13.73 -14.67 10.77
CA GLU A 58 -12.96 -15.88 11.07
C GLU A 58 -11.46 -15.62 10.80
N ASP A 59 -10.59 -16.34 11.51
CA ASP A 59 -9.16 -16.24 11.26
C ASP A 59 -8.80 -16.87 9.93
N PHE A 60 -7.85 -16.24 9.22
CA PHE A 60 -7.38 -16.69 7.93
C PHE A 60 -5.86 -16.72 7.90
N THR A 61 -5.29 -17.85 7.49
CA THR A 61 -3.84 -18.03 7.41
C THR A 61 -3.48 -18.62 6.06
N VAL A 62 -2.47 -18.01 5.43
CA VAL A 62 -1.97 -18.44 4.13
C VAL A 62 -0.45 -18.61 4.23
N ARG A 63 0.08 -19.65 3.59
CA ARG A 63 1.52 -19.83 3.47
C ARG A 63 1.99 -19.21 2.16
N ALA A 64 2.88 -18.24 2.26
CA ALA A 64 3.57 -17.64 1.12
C ALA A 64 4.53 -18.64 0.45
N SER A 65 4.96 -18.34 -0.76
CA SER A 65 5.85 -19.21 -1.55
C SER A 65 7.23 -19.43 -0.91
N ASP A 66 7.69 -18.51 -0.08
CA ASP A 66 8.92 -18.60 0.70
C ASP A 66 8.74 -19.28 2.07
N GLY A 67 7.52 -19.77 2.37
CA GLY A 67 7.17 -20.47 3.59
C GLY A 67 6.63 -19.59 4.71
N ALA A 68 6.69 -18.25 4.60
CA ALA A 68 6.17 -17.34 5.61
C ALA A 68 4.66 -17.53 5.82
N LEU A 69 4.20 -17.55 7.07
CA LEU A 69 2.78 -17.59 7.40
C LEU A 69 2.20 -16.18 7.43
N LEU A 70 1.31 -15.89 6.50
CA LEU A 70 0.55 -14.66 6.43
C LEU A 70 -0.75 -14.85 7.21
N ARG A 71 -1.06 -13.91 8.09
CA ARG A 71 -2.21 -13.97 8.98
C ARG A 71 -3.18 -12.83 8.69
N GLY A 72 -4.44 -13.14 8.71
CA GLY A 72 -5.49 -12.19 8.41
C GLY A 72 -6.84 -12.62 8.96
N TRP A 73 -7.85 -11.96 8.48
CA TRP A 73 -9.25 -12.26 8.75
C TRP A 73 -10.02 -12.39 7.45
N LYS A 74 -10.88 -13.39 7.37
CA LYS A 74 -12.04 -13.40 6.46
C LYS A 74 -13.23 -12.84 7.22
N VAL A 75 -13.92 -11.90 6.62
CA VAL A 75 -15.15 -11.35 7.19
C VAL A 75 -16.26 -11.46 6.15
N ARG A 76 -17.30 -12.19 6.50
CA ARG A 76 -18.46 -12.42 5.62
C ARG A 76 -19.53 -11.38 5.90
N ALA A 77 -20.10 -10.85 4.84
CA ALA A 77 -21.28 -10.01 4.91
C ALA A 77 -22.53 -10.80 5.30
N SER A 78 -23.51 -10.14 5.89
CA SER A 78 -24.81 -10.77 6.22
C SER A 78 -25.61 -11.21 4.98
N ASN A 79 -25.48 -10.46 3.88
CA ASN A 79 -26.12 -10.74 2.60
C ASN A 79 -25.08 -10.72 1.48
N PRO A 80 -24.27 -11.77 1.33
CA PRO A 80 -23.13 -11.75 0.43
C PRO A 80 -23.55 -11.74 -1.04
N ASN A 81 -22.90 -10.91 -1.84
CA ASN A 81 -23.08 -10.83 -3.30
C ASN A 81 -22.10 -11.74 -4.09
N ARG A 82 -21.38 -12.64 -3.38
CA ARG A 82 -20.36 -13.56 -3.89
C ARG A 82 -19.09 -12.90 -4.43
N ALA A 83 -18.92 -11.60 -4.21
CA ALA A 83 -17.68 -10.91 -4.52
C ALA A 83 -16.85 -10.68 -3.24
N TRP A 84 -15.54 -10.84 -3.37
CA TRP A 84 -14.56 -10.65 -2.29
C TRP A 84 -13.66 -9.47 -2.56
N VAL A 85 -13.31 -8.74 -1.52
CA VAL A 85 -12.35 -7.65 -1.60
C VAL A 85 -11.15 -7.96 -0.70
N LEU A 86 -9.96 -7.99 -1.29
CA LEU A 86 -8.70 -8.07 -0.55
C LEU A 86 -8.33 -6.67 -0.06
N ALA A 87 -8.27 -6.46 1.25
CA ALA A 87 -7.97 -5.18 1.87
C ALA A 87 -6.53 -5.15 2.41
N PHE A 88 -5.71 -4.20 1.92
CA PHE A 88 -4.30 -4.05 2.24
C PHE A 88 -4.04 -2.72 2.96
N HIS A 89 -3.43 -2.79 4.15
CA HIS A 89 -3.09 -1.65 5.01
C HIS A 89 -1.79 -0.94 4.60
N GLY A 90 -1.54 0.24 5.15
CA GLY A 90 -0.33 1.03 4.96
C GLY A 90 0.89 0.49 5.73
N VAL A 91 2.08 1.03 5.43
CA VAL A 91 3.33 0.65 6.09
C VAL A 91 3.30 0.96 7.59
N GLY A 92 3.84 0.06 8.40
CA GLY A 92 3.90 0.21 9.87
C GLY A 92 2.57 -0.03 10.59
N ASP A 93 1.49 -0.33 9.86
CA ASP A 93 0.17 -0.67 10.39
C ASP A 93 -0.07 -2.19 10.39
N ASN A 94 -1.31 -2.61 10.52
CA ASN A 94 -1.79 -3.97 10.40
C ASN A 94 -3.24 -3.95 9.87
N ARG A 95 -3.88 -5.11 9.79
CA ARG A 95 -5.26 -5.27 9.29
C ARG A 95 -6.30 -4.35 9.93
N ILE A 96 -6.03 -3.78 11.13
CA ILE A 96 -6.93 -2.83 11.80
C ILE A 96 -7.08 -1.54 10.98
N GLY A 97 -6.03 -1.09 10.29
CA GLY A 97 -6.06 0.13 9.48
C GLY A 97 -7.15 0.14 8.40
N VAL A 98 -7.55 -1.03 7.92
CA VAL A 98 -8.55 -1.17 6.87
C VAL A 98 -9.93 -1.67 7.35
N VAL A 99 -10.15 -1.72 8.66
CA VAL A 99 -11.46 -2.14 9.24
C VAL A 99 -12.58 -1.20 8.79
N SER A 100 -12.41 0.12 8.90
CA SER A 100 -13.45 1.08 8.50
C SER A 100 -13.79 1.01 7.01
N HIS A 101 -12.80 0.75 6.16
CA HIS A 101 -13.03 0.49 4.73
C HIS A 101 -13.85 -0.80 4.52
N SER A 102 -13.54 -1.83 5.31
CA SER A 102 -14.23 -3.11 5.26
C SER A 102 -15.70 -3.02 5.72
N GLU A 103 -16.03 -2.18 6.71
CA GLU A 103 -17.41 -1.97 7.13
C GLU A 103 -18.29 -1.46 5.98
N ILE A 104 -17.78 -0.54 5.15
CA ILE A 104 -18.47 -0.02 3.97
C ILE A 104 -18.79 -1.14 2.98
N LEU A 105 -17.81 -1.99 2.73
CA LEU A 105 -17.92 -3.12 1.80
C LEU A 105 -18.90 -4.19 2.32
N LEU A 106 -18.79 -4.56 3.59
CA LEU A 106 -19.66 -5.54 4.23
C LEU A 106 -21.13 -5.11 4.21
N ARG A 107 -21.42 -3.83 4.48
CA ARG A 107 -22.80 -3.27 4.36
C ARG A 107 -23.35 -3.38 2.95
N ALA A 108 -22.49 -3.37 1.93
CA ALA A 108 -22.90 -3.50 0.52
C ALA A 108 -22.88 -4.95 0.02
N GLY A 109 -22.63 -5.91 0.89
CA GLY A 109 -22.66 -7.36 0.57
C GLY A 109 -21.36 -7.93 0.05
N TYR A 110 -20.25 -7.18 0.04
CA TYR A 110 -18.94 -7.74 -0.28
C TYR A 110 -18.35 -8.46 0.93
N ASP A 111 -17.88 -9.67 0.73
CA ASP A 111 -17.02 -10.35 1.68
C ASP A 111 -15.61 -9.77 1.63
N VAL A 112 -14.89 -9.72 2.74
CA VAL A 112 -13.59 -9.05 2.81
C VAL A 112 -12.52 -9.94 3.42
N ILE A 113 -11.33 -9.92 2.83
CA ILE A 113 -10.12 -10.44 3.45
C ILE A 113 -9.25 -9.27 3.88
N LEU A 114 -8.99 -9.16 5.19
CA LEU A 114 -8.06 -8.21 5.76
C LEU A 114 -6.78 -8.96 6.14
N MET A 115 -5.66 -8.70 5.44
CA MET A 115 -4.39 -9.36 5.72
C MET A 115 -3.41 -8.42 6.41
N ASP A 116 -2.67 -8.92 7.39
CA ASP A 116 -1.39 -8.31 7.70
C ASP A 116 -0.42 -8.62 6.57
N SER A 117 0.15 -7.61 5.94
CA SER A 117 1.23 -7.79 4.97
C SER A 117 2.44 -8.45 5.65
N ARG A 118 3.29 -9.13 4.88
CA ARG A 118 4.53 -9.70 5.42
C ARG A 118 5.28 -8.69 6.29
N ARG A 119 5.87 -9.14 7.40
CA ARG A 119 6.60 -8.31 8.36
C ARG A 119 5.73 -7.28 9.10
N HIS A 120 4.39 -7.34 8.98
CA HIS A 120 3.45 -6.47 9.71
C HIS A 120 2.51 -7.30 10.60
N GLY A 121 1.91 -6.65 11.61
CA GLY A 121 0.93 -7.25 12.51
C GLY A 121 1.38 -8.63 13.03
N ALA A 122 0.56 -9.66 12.81
CA ALA A 122 0.82 -11.05 13.20
C ALA A 122 1.44 -11.90 12.09
N SER A 123 1.60 -11.37 10.87
CA SER A 123 2.22 -12.10 9.75
C SER A 123 3.72 -12.28 9.95
N GLU A 124 4.21 -13.42 9.48
CA GLU A 124 5.64 -13.70 9.38
C GLU A 124 6.24 -12.97 8.18
N GLY A 125 7.46 -13.32 7.84
CA GLY A 125 8.28 -12.70 6.81
C GLY A 125 9.43 -11.93 7.42
N GLU A 126 10.60 -12.08 6.82
CA GLU A 126 11.82 -11.46 7.31
C GLU A 126 11.79 -9.95 7.11
N MET A 127 11.29 -9.49 5.96
CA MET A 127 11.29 -8.08 5.56
C MET A 127 10.01 -7.68 4.82
N ALA A 128 9.69 -6.40 4.84
CA ALA A 128 8.70 -5.78 3.97
C ALA A 128 9.38 -5.36 2.65
N THR A 129 8.76 -5.67 1.52
CA THR A 129 9.33 -5.43 0.19
C THR A 129 8.45 -4.56 -0.71
N TYR A 130 7.39 -3.94 -0.14
CA TYR A 130 6.57 -2.90 -0.77
C TYR A 130 5.90 -3.30 -2.09
N GLY A 131 5.69 -4.60 -2.29
CA GLY A 131 5.07 -5.16 -3.50
C GLY A 131 5.98 -6.10 -4.28
N TRP A 132 7.27 -6.26 -3.95
CA TRP A 132 8.13 -7.24 -4.63
C TRP A 132 7.74 -8.67 -4.29
N LEU A 133 7.73 -9.05 -3.02
CA LEU A 133 7.25 -10.35 -2.55
C LEU A 133 5.73 -10.32 -2.32
N GLU A 134 5.19 -9.20 -1.87
CA GLU A 134 3.78 -9.05 -1.54
C GLU A 134 2.84 -9.28 -2.74
N ARG A 135 3.28 -9.07 -4.00
CA ARG A 135 2.51 -9.47 -5.19
C ARG A 135 2.33 -10.98 -5.29
N SER A 136 3.33 -11.75 -4.86
CA SER A 136 3.24 -13.22 -4.79
C SER A 136 2.41 -13.66 -3.58
N ASP A 137 2.46 -12.90 -2.48
CA ASP A 137 1.59 -13.11 -1.32
C ASP A 137 0.13 -12.89 -1.70
N ALA A 138 -0.18 -11.83 -2.45
CA ALA A 138 -1.53 -11.57 -2.96
C ALA A 138 -2.04 -12.77 -3.79
N ARG A 139 -1.19 -13.35 -4.63
CA ARG A 139 -1.52 -14.56 -5.39
C ARG A 139 -1.82 -15.75 -4.47
N ALA A 140 -0.99 -15.99 -3.46
CA ALA A 140 -1.22 -17.08 -2.50
C ALA A 140 -2.53 -16.89 -1.71
N ILE A 141 -2.88 -15.63 -1.37
CA ILE A 141 -4.17 -15.29 -0.76
C ILE A 141 -5.33 -15.60 -1.70
N VAL A 142 -5.21 -15.23 -2.98
CA VAL A 142 -6.23 -15.54 -4.00
C VAL A 142 -6.36 -17.04 -4.22
N ASP A 143 -5.25 -17.80 -4.26
CA ASP A 143 -5.27 -19.27 -4.39
C ASP A 143 -6.03 -19.91 -3.22
N ALA A 144 -5.74 -19.51 -1.99
CA ALA A 144 -6.41 -20.00 -0.80
C ALA A 144 -7.91 -19.62 -0.76
N LEU A 145 -8.23 -18.38 -1.18
CA LEU A 145 -9.60 -17.90 -1.28
C LEU A 145 -10.40 -18.70 -2.31
N VAL A 146 -9.87 -18.87 -3.51
CA VAL A 146 -10.56 -19.64 -4.58
C VAL A 146 -10.78 -21.09 -4.18
N ALA A 147 -9.79 -21.70 -3.53
CA ALA A 147 -9.88 -23.08 -3.06
C ALA A 147 -10.98 -23.30 -1.99
N SER A 148 -11.21 -22.29 -1.12
CA SER A 148 -12.14 -22.43 0.01
C SER A 148 -13.53 -21.83 -0.26
N GLU A 149 -13.64 -20.77 -1.07
CA GLU A 149 -14.85 -19.94 -1.16
C GLU A 149 -15.51 -19.92 -2.54
N HIS A 150 -14.79 -20.26 -3.60
CA HIS A 150 -15.27 -20.19 -4.99
C HIS A 150 -15.93 -18.84 -5.33
N PRO A 151 -15.23 -17.70 -5.14
CA PRO A 151 -15.78 -16.37 -5.38
C PRO A 151 -16.21 -16.19 -6.83
N ALA A 152 -17.28 -15.40 -7.06
CA ALA A 152 -17.66 -15.00 -8.41
C ALA A 152 -16.75 -13.89 -8.93
N HIS A 153 -16.34 -12.98 -8.03
CA HIS A 153 -15.47 -11.85 -8.34
C HIS A 153 -14.47 -11.63 -7.21
N ILE A 154 -13.27 -11.19 -7.55
CA ILE A 154 -12.23 -10.79 -6.60
C ILE A 154 -11.74 -9.39 -6.96
N PHE A 155 -11.82 -8.50 -6.00
CA PHE A 155 -11.33 -7.12 -6.09
C PHE A 155 -10.25 -6.86 -5.04
N ALA A 156 -9.54 -5.74 -5.16
CA ALA A 156 -8.62 -5.30 -4.14
C ALA A 156 -8.85 -3.83 -3.77
N LEU A 157 -8.64 -3.51 -2.50
CA LEU A 157 -8.58 -2.16 -1.96
C LEU A 157 -7.32 -2.02 -1.13
N GLY A 158 -6.59 -0.94 -1.30
CA GLY A 158 -5.40 -0.70 -0.50
C GLY A 158 -5.14 0.78 -0.28
N GLU A 159 -4.44 1.07 0.83
CA GLU A 159 -4.00 2.41 1.17
C GLU A 159 -2.47 2.48 1.24
N SER A 160 -1.85 3.55 0.74
CA SER A 160 -0.41 3.79 0.81
C SER A 160 0.41 2.60 0.27
N MET A 161 1.22 1.94 1.11
CA MET A 161 1.92 0.69 0.76
C MET A 161 0.94 -0.37 0.24
N GLY A 162 -0.21 -0.53 0.90
CA GLY A 162 -1.25 -1.48 0.49
C GLY A 162 -1.84 -1.18 -0.87
N ALA A 163 -1.96 0.09 -1.25
CA ALA A 163 -2.36 0.50 -2.60
C ALA A 163 -1.34 0.05 -3.65
N GLY A 164 -0.05 0.20 -3.35
CA GLY A 164 1.03 -0.31 -4.19
C GLY A 164 1.00 -1.84 -4.32
N ILE A 165 0.73 -2.55 -3.23
CA ILE A 165 0.59 -4.02 -3.21
C ILE A 165 -0.62 -4.45 -4.05
N ALA A 166 -1.78 -3.81 -3.87
CA ALA A 166 -3.00 -4.14 -4.61
C ALA A 166 -2.82 -3.97 -6.12
N LEU A 167 -2.22 -2.86 -6.58
CA LEU A 167 -1.96 -2.60 -7.99
C LEU A 167 -0.98 -3.61 -8.60
N GLN A 168 0.13 -3.91 -7.90
CA GLN A 168 1.11 -4.87 -8.37
C GLN A 168 0.60 -6.33 -8.29
N GLY A 169 -0.21 -6.64 -7.27
CA GLY A 169 -0.89 -7.92 -7.13
C GLY A 169 -1.88 -8.18 -8.26
N ALA A 170 -2.70 -7.18 -8.60
CA ALA A 170 -3.64 -7.28 -9.71
C ALA A 170 -2.91 -7.42 -11.07
N ALA A 171 -1.78 -6.74 -11.27
CA ALA A 171 -0.99 -6.94 -12.49
C ALA A 171 -0.41 -8.36 -12.59
N ALA A 172 -0.04 -8.96 -11.45
CA ALA A 172 0.53 -10.31 -11.38
C ALA A 172 -0.52 -11.43 -11.41
N ASP A 173 -1.76 -11.17 -10.98
CA ASP A 173 -2.84 -12.17 -10.93
C ASP A 173 -4.13 -11.62 -11.55
N PRO A 174 -4.53 -12.14 -12.74
CA PRO A 174 -5.72 -11.67 -13.46
C PRO A 174 -7.04 -11.95 -12.75
N ARG A 175 -7.07 -12.79 -11.73
CA ARG A 175 -8.26 -13.05 -10.93
C ARG A 175 -8.64 -11.86 -10.04
N ILE A 176 -7.68 -10.95 -9.78
CA ILE A 176 -7.99 -9.64 -9.18
C ILE A 176 -8.46 -8.73 -10.32
N GLU A 177 -9.77 -8.52 -10.38
CA GLU A 177 -10.45 -7.92 -11.53
C GLU A 177 -10.41 -6.40 -11.52
N ALA A 178 -10.40 -5.75 -10.34
CA ALA A 178 -10.38 -4.29 -10.21
C ALA A 178 -9.73 -3.86 -8.90
N VAL A 179 -9.16 -2.65 -8.88
CA VAL A 179 -8.43 -2.11 -7.72
C VAL A 179 -8.89 -0.70 -7.36
N VAL A 180 -9.18 -0.49 -6.07
CA VAL A 180 -9.24 0.83 -5.45
C VAL A 180 -7.92 1.09 -4.72
N ALA A 181 -7.23 2.17 -5.07
CA ALA A 181 -5.93 2.52 -4.54
C ALA A 181 -5.93 3.94 -3.97
N GLU A 182 -5.90 4.09 -2.64
CA GLU A 182 -5.81 5.36 -1.94
C GLU A 182 -4.36 5.71 -1.64
N ALA A 183 -3.96 6.93 -1.95
CA ALA A 183 -2.60 7.46 -1.76
C ALA A 183 -1.50 6.52 -2.28
N PRO A 184 -1.59 5.98 -3.52
CA PRO A 184 -0.60 5.07 -4.06
C PRO A 184 0.71 5.79 -4.39
N PHE A 185 1.83 5.07 -4.32
CA PHE A 185 3.10 5.53 -4.88
C PHE A 185 3.27 5.04 -6.33
N ALA A 186 3.89 5.85 -7.21
CA ALA A 186 4.16 5.47 -8.59
C ALA A 186 5.34 4.49 -8.71
N SER A 187 6.41 4.75 -7.94
CA SER A 187 7.55 3.86 -7.79
C SER A 187 8.14 3.97 -6.39
N LEU A 188 8.66 2.87 -5.85
CA LEU A 188 9.23 2.85 -4.50
C LEU A 188 10.42 3.79 -4.38
N ARG A 189 11.28 3.82 -5.39
CA ARG A 189 12.46 4.72 -5.38
C ARG A 189 12.04 6.19 -5.22
N GLU A 190 11.07 6.67 -6.00
CA GLU A 190 10.62 8.05 -5.90
C GLU A 190 9.90 8.33 -4.59
N ALA A 191 9.01 7.44 -4.17
CA ALA A 191 8.31 7.54 -2.90
C ALA A 191 9.27 7.65 -1.71
N SER A 192 10.40 6.94 -1.75
CA SER A 192 11.41 7.02 -0.70
C SER A 192 12.00 8.42 -0.56
N TYR A 193 12.23 9.13 -1.68
CA TYR A 193 12.70 10.52 -1.64
C TYR A 193 11.63 11.47 -1.10
N ASP A 194 10.37 11.28 -1.48
CA ASP A 194 9.29 12.13 -0.99
C ASP A 194 9.05 11.92 0.50
N TYR A 195 9.08 10.68 0.94
CA TYR A 195 8.93 10.30 2.35
C TYR A 195 10.08 10.83 3.22
N ALA A 196 11.32 10.84 2.68
CA ALA A 196 12.50 11.38 3.34
C ALA A 196 12.43 12.91 3.56
N GLY A 197 11.51 13.61 2.91
CA GLY A 197 11.18 15.01 3.19
C GLY A 197 10.53 15.26 4.54
N LEU A 198 10.44 14.23 5.40
CA LEU A 198 9.93 14.28 6.78
C LEU A 198 8.52 14.84 6.89
N ARG A 199 7.71 14.72 5.84
CA ARG A 199 6.38 15.33 5.71
C ARG A 199 6.37 16.86 5.74
N TRP A 200 7.52 17.51 5.64
CA TRP A 200 7.62 18.97 5.52
C TRP A 200 7.57 19.41 4.06
N SER A 201 8.40 18.77 3.23
CA SER A 201 8.43 19.03 1.80
C SER A 201 9.11 17.89 1.04
N PRO A 202 8.49 17.34 -0.02
CA PRO A 202 9.13 16.36 -0.90
C PRO A 202 10.44 16.87 -1.53
N LEU A 203 10.59 18.20 -1.67
CA LEU A 203 11.81 18.82 -2.21
C LEU A 203 13.02 18.57 -1.30
N LEU A 204 12.84 18.56 0.03
CA LEU A 204 13.92 18.28 0.97
C LEU A 204 14.49 16.88 0.78
N GLY A 205 13.63 15.89 0.56
CA GLY A 205 14.07 14.52 0.29
C GLY A 205 14.85 14.38 -1.01
N LYS A 206 14.49 15.18 -2.03
CA LYS A 206 15.15 15.19 -3.36
C LYS A 206 16.41 16.08 -3.41
N THR A 207 16.67 16.88 -2.39
CA THR A 207 17.81 17.79 -2.31
C THR A 207 18.69 17.49 -1.09
N LEU A 208 18.36 18.06 0.06
CA LEU A 208 19.16 17.97 1.28
C LEU A 208 19.34 16.52 1.76
N PHE A 209 18.28 15.70 1.72
CA PHE A 209 18.32 14.30 2.16
C PHE A 209 18.59 13.31 1.01
N ALA A 210 18.83 13.77 -0.21
CA ALA A 210 19.06 12.90 -1.36
C ALA A 210 20.23 11.89 -1.15
N PRO A 211 21.41 12.26 -0.60
CA PRO A 211 22.49 11.31 -0.37
C PRO A 211 22.10 10.22 0.65
N PHE A 212 21.38 10.60 1.71
CA PHE A 212 20.84 9.69 2.70
C PHE A 212 19.88 8.69 2.04
N THR A 213 18.87 9.21 1.32
CA THR A 213 17.83 8.38 0.70
C THR A 213 18.40 7.46 -0.37
N TRP A 214 19.32 7.99 -1.19
CA TRP A 214 19.99 7.18 -2.21
C TRP A 214 20.71 5.98 -1.60
N MET A 215 21.49 6.22 -0.55
CA MET A 215 22.25 5.16 0.12
C MET A 215 21.33 4.18 0.85
N LEU A 216 20.29 4.68 1.54
CA LEU A 216 19.29 3.85 2.21
C LEU A 216 18.62 2.89 1.24
N VAL A 217 18.12 3.39 0.11
CA VAL A 217 17.45 2.56 -0.91
C VAL A 217 18.43 1.60 -1.56
N SER A 218 19.61 2.06 -1.98
CA SER A 218 20.61 1.21 -2.65
C SER A 218 21.12 0.09 -1.73
N ARG A 219 21.31 0.37 -0.45
CA ARG A 219 21.69 -0.65 0.53
C ARG A 219 20.51 -1.59 0.83
N GLY A 220 19.29 -1.06 0.91
CA GLY A 220 18.06 -1.86 1.04
C GLY A 220 17.91 -2.85 -0.12
N GLU A 221 18.10 -2.42 -1.36
CA GLU A 221 18.13 -3.29 -2.55
C GLU A 221 19.14 -4.42 -2.40
N SER A 222 20.35 -4.07 -1.97
CA SER A 222 21.43 -5.06 -1.78
C SER A 222 21.12 -6.08 -0.68
N LEU A 223 20.50 -5.65 0.43
CA LEU A 223 20.14 -6.52 1.54
C LEU A 223 18.99 -7.46 1.20
N ALA A 224 18.01 -6.97 0.46
CA ALA A 224 16.78 -7.70 0.17
C ALA A 224 16.80 -8.46 -1.17
N GLY A 225 17.83 -8.27 -1.99
CA GLY A 225 17.96 -8.96 -3.28
C GLY A 225 16.93 -8.53 -4.33
N PHE A 226 16.36 -7.33 -4.21
CA PHE A 226 15.43 -6.78 -5.19
C PHE A 226 15.86 -5.40 -5.69
N SER A 227 15.29 -4.95 -6.82
CA SER A 227 15.47 -3.58 -7.30
C SER A 227 14.26 -2.71 -6.98
N ALA A 228 14.46 -1.58 -6.29
CA ALA A 228 13.39 -0.60 -6.00
C ALA A 228 12.77 0.00 -7.28
N SER A 229 13.50 -0.01 -8.40
CA SER A 229 12.95 0.38 -9.71
C SER A 229 12.01 -0.67 -10.30
N GLY A 230 12.06 -1.92 -9.84
CA GLY A 230 11.12 -3.00 -10.16
C GLY A 230 9.85 -2.96 -9.33
N ILE A 231 9.82 -2.16 -8.26
CA ILE A 231 8.64 -1.96 -7.43
C ILE A 231 7.96 -0.68 -7.90
N SER A 232 7.06 -0.84 -8.85
CA SER A 232 6.43 0.29 -9.54
C SER A 232 4.99 -0.02 -9.94
N PRO A 233 4.02 0.42 -9.12
CA PRO A 233 2.61 0.40 -9.49
C PRO A 233 2.31 1.06 -10.84
N GLU A 234 3.04 2.13 -11.20
CA GLU A 234 2.93 2.78 -12.51
C GLU A 234 3.25 1.83 -13.67
N LYS A 235 4.33 1.04 -13.55
CA LYS A 235 4.65 0.02 -14.56
C LYS A 235 3.64 -1.13 -14.54
N ALA A 236 3.22 -1.57 -13.37
CA ALA A 236 2.27 -2.66 -13.21
C ALA A 236 0.96 -2.41 -13.96
N VAL A 237 0.38 -1.20 -13.86
CA VAL A 237 -0.85 -0.84 -14.58
C VAL A 237 -0.63 -0.63 -16.08
N ALA A 238 0.61 -0.42 -16.53
CA ALA A 238 1.00 -0.32 -17.93
C ALA A 238 1.29 -1.70 -18.58
N GLU A 239 1.55 -2.73 -17.76
CA GLU A 239 1.83 -4.09 -18.26
C GLU A 239 0.55 -4.89 -18.51
N ARG A 240 -0.47 -4.70 -17.67
CA ARG A 240 -1.75 -5.40 -17.77
C ARG A 240 -2.92 -4.43 -17.62
N PRO A 241 -3.92 -4.43 -18.53
CA PRO A 241 -5.12 -3.64 -18.34
C PRO A 241 -6.05 -4.26 -17.30
N PHE A 242 -6.45 -3.46 -16.31
CA PHE A 242 -7.53 -3.75 -15.38
C PHE A 242 -8.13 -2.44 -14.85
N PRO A 243 -9.39 -2.42 -14.41
CA PRO A 243 -10.03 -1.23 -13.88
C PRO A 243 -9.33 -0.73 -12.61
N VAL A 244 -9.11 0.59 -12.52
CA VAL A 244 -8.52 1.23 -11.34
C VAL A 244 -9.29 2.50 -10.95
N LEU A 245 -9.60 2.60 -9.64
CA LEU A 245 -10.00 3.85 -9.00
C LEU A 245 -8.84 4.34 -8.15
N LEU A 246 -8.22 5.42 -8.56
CA LEU A 246 -7.14 6.08 -7.84
C LEU A 246 -7.72 7.20 -6.98
N ILE A 247 -7.40 7.20 -5.70
CA ILE A 247 -7.82 8.22 -4.74
C ILE A 247 -6.55 8.95 -4.28
N CYS A 248 -6.56 10.26 -4.42
CA CYS A 248 -5.44 11.11 -4.09
C CYS A 248 -5.87 12.13 -3.04
N ASP A 249 -5.18 12.17 -1.93
CA ASP A 249 -5.39 13.12 -0.85
C ASP A 249 -4.66 14.43 -1.18
N ALA A 250 -5.41 15.55 -1.33
CA ALA A 250 -4.86 16.79 -1.89
C ALA A 250 -3.74 17.42 -1.04
N ASN A 251 -3.79 17.22 0.28
CA ASN A 251 -2.79 17.71 1.22
C ASN A 251 -1.76 16.64 1.65
N ASP A 252 -1.67 15.56 0.89
CA ASP A 252 -0.66 14.52 1.15
C ASP A 252 0.74 15.01 0.74
N VAL A 253 1.57 15.27 1.74
CA VAL A 253 2.96 15.67 1.53
C VAL A 253 3.92 14.48 1.57
N ALA A 254 3.46 13.31 2.00
CA ALA A 254 4.26 12.07 2.01
C ALA A 254 4.26 11.39 0.64
N LEU A 255 3.07 11.26 0.04
CA LEU A 255 2.86 10.74 -1.31
C LEU A 255 1.98 11.70 -2.12
N PRO A 256 2.53 12.80 -2.63
CA PRO A 256 1.77 13.81 -3.34
C PRO A 256 1.00 13.26 -4.53
N CYS A 257 -0.10 13.91 -4.90
CA CYS A 257 -1.03 13.52 -5.98
C CYS A 257 -0.36 13.21 -7.32
N ARG A 258 0.83 13.73 -7.59
CA ARG A 258 1.56 13.39 -8.83
C ARG A 258 1.81 11.88 -8.97
N HIS A 259 1.91 11.11 -7.86
CA HIS A 259 2.04 9.65 -7.92
C HIS A 259 0.77 9.01 -8.51
N ALA A 260 -0.40 9.34 -7.97
CA ALA A 260 -1.67 8.86 -8.50
C ALA A 260 -1.92 9.33 -9.94
N GLN A 261 -1.56 10.58 -10.26
CA GLN A 261 -1.67 11.12 -11.62
C GLN A 261 -0.79 10.38 -12.64
N ARG A 262 0.42 9.98 -12.25
CA ARG A 262 1.30 9.18 -13.12
C ARG A 262 0.76 7.77 -13.33
N ILE A 263 0.28 7.12 -12.27
CA ILE A 263 -0.38 5.82 -12.39
C ILE A 263 -1.61 5.94 -13.30
N TYR A 264 -2.42 6.98 -13.11
CA TYR A 264 -3.57 7.26 -13.97
C TYR A 264 -3.16 7.41 -15.45
N ALA A 265 -2.10 8.16 -15.72
CA ALA A 265 -1.62 8.35 -17.10
C ALA A 265 -1.13 7.04 -17.71
N ALA A 266 -0.47 6.18 -16.96
CA ALA A 266 0.10 4.91 -17.41
C ALA A 266 -0.93 3.77 -17.54
N ALA A 267 -2.03 3.81 -16.78
CA ALA A 267 -3.02 2.73 -16.75
C ALA A 267 -3.68 2.51 -18.12
N LEU A 268 -3.69 1.25 -18.56
CA LEU A 268 -4.26 0.82 -19.84
C LEU A 268 -5.75 0.47 -19.75
N GLY A 269 -6.22 0.04 -18.58
CA GLY A 269 -7.62 -0.33 -18.33
C GLY A 269 -8.54 0.88 -18.10
N PRO A 270 -9.84 0.63 -17.83
CA PRO A 270 -10.76 1.64 -17.32
C PRO A 270 -10.18 2.30 -16.07
N LYS A 271 -10.23 3.62 -15.99
CA LYS A 271 -9.54 4.36 -14.93
C LYS A 271 -10.28 5.59 -14.49
N SER A 272 -10.26 5.83 -13.17
CA SER A 272 -10.77 7.04 -12.54
C SER A 272 -9.74 7.60 -11.58
N LEU A 273 -9.69 8.92 -11.44
CA LEU A 273 -8.88 9.61 -10.47
C LEU A 273 -9.77 10.57 -9.67
N TRP A 274 -9.81 10.38 -8.36
CA TRP A 274 -10.49 11.28 -7.44
C TRP A 274 -9.48 12.00 -6.56
N VAL A 275 -9.44 13.30 -6.66
CA VAL A 275 -8.65 14.19 -5.79
C VAL A 275 -9.57 14.63 -4.65
N VAL A 276 -9.20 14.29 -3.40
CA VAL A 276 -9.99 14.60 -2.21
C VAL A 276 -9.51 15.92 -1.60
N PRO A 277 -10.27 17.01 -1.73
CA PRO A 277 -9.84 18.31 -1.21
C PRO A 277 -9.66 18.26 0.30
N GLY A 278 -8.53 18.82 0.77
CA GLY A 278 -8.22 18.95 2.20
C GLY A 278 -7.73 17.68 2.88
N ALA A 279 -7.88 16.51 2.29
CA ALA A 279 -7.46 15.26 2.89
C ALA A 279 -5.92 15.15 2.97
N PHE A 280 -5.44 14.61 4.09
CA PHE A 280 -4.06 14.23 4.32
C PHE A 280 -3.87 12.73 4.01
N HIS A 281 -2.64 12.25 4.02
CA HIS A 281 -2.27 10.88 3.69
C HIS A 281 -3.22 9.82 4.27
N THR A 282 -3.88 9.04 3.42
CA THR A 282 -4.87 7.99 3.75
C THR A 282 -6.04 8.48 4.63
N LYS A 283 -6.55 9.66 4.35
CA LYS A 283 -7.67 10.23 5.13
C LYS A 283 -8.92 10.55 4.29
N ALA A 284 -8.99 10.08 3.04
CA ALA A 284 -10.13 10.33 2.16
C ALA A 284 -11.47 9.89 2.79
N LEU A 285 -11.51 8.68 3.36
CA LEU A 285 -12.70 8.16 4.05
C LEU A 285 -13.12 9.05 5.22
N GLY A 286 -12.18 9.55 6.01
CA GLY A 286 -12.49 10.42 7.16
C GLY A 286 -12.91 11.82 6.76
N PHE A 287 -12.42 12.34 5.63
CA PHE A 287 -12.73 13.68 5.14
C PHE A 287 -14.03 13.75 4.34
N GLN A 288 -14.32 12.74 3.53
CA GLN A 288 -15.51 12.68 2.69
C GLN A 288 -16.16 11.29 2.69
N PRO A 289 -16.71 10.85 3.84
CA PRO A 289 -17.17 9.47 4.03
C PRO A 289 -18.27 9.05 3.05
N ASP A 290 -19.22 9.92 2.76
CA ASP A 290 -20.33 9.60 1.85
C ASP A 290 -19.88 9.48 0.40
N GLU A 291 -19.00 10.39 -0.03
CA GLU A 291 -18.45 10.38 -1.38
C GLU A 291 -17.48 9.21 -1.57
N PHE A 292 -16.66 8.90 -0.56
CA PHE A 292 -15.79 7.73 -0.57
C PHE A 292 -16.62 6.45 -0.75
N ARG A 293 -17.63 6.26 0.09
CA ARG A 293 -18.54 5.12 0.02
C ARG A 293 -19.20 5.03 -1.35
N ARG A 294 -19.76 6.12 -1.84
CA ARG A 294 -20.45 6.17 -3.13
C ARG A 294 -19.51 5.75 -4.27
N ARG A 295 -18.30 6.33 -4.34
CA ARG A 295 -17.34 6.05 -5.42
C ARG A 295 -16.82 4.63 -5.38
N VAL A 296 -16.41 4.15 -4.22
CA VAL A 296 -15.88 2.78 -4.07
C VAL A 296 -16.94 1.74 -4.44
N LEU A 297 -18.17 1.88 -3.92
CA LEU A 297 -19.25 0.92 -4.20
C LEU A 297 -19.72 0.98 -5.66
N GLN A 298 -19.81 2.16 -6.24
CA GLN A 298 -20.15 2.34 -7.65
C GLN A 298 -19.10 1.70 -8.57
N PHE A 299 -17.83 1.90 -8.22
CA PHE A 299 -16.70 1.33 -8.96
C PHE A 299 -16.71 -0.21 -8.92
N PHE A 300 -16.86 -0.83 -7.75
CA PHE A 300 -16.90 -2.29 -7.65
C PHE A 300 -18.18 -2.91 -8.24
N ALA A 301 -19.30 -2.18 -8.23
CA ALA A 301 -20.52 -2.65 -8.90
C ALA A 301 -20.40 -2.65 -10.43
N ASN A 302 -19.60 -1.76 -11.01
CA ASN A 302 -19.37 -1.68 -12.45
C ASN A 302 -17.95 -1.18 -12.77
N PRO A 303 -16.93 -2.02 -12.59
CA PRO A 303 -15.53 -1.61 -12.75
C PRO A 303 -15.18 -1.14 -14.19
N ALA A 304 -15.89 -1.62 -15.18
CA ALA A 304 -15.66 -1.27 -16.59
C ALA A 304 -16.27 0.08 -17.01
N ALA A 305 -17.19 0.65 -16.20
CA ALA A 305 -17.78 1.94 -16.50
C ALA A 305 -16.74 3.07 -16.36
N ARG A 306 -16.64 3.93 -17.36
CA ARG A 306 -15.89 5.20 -17.23
C ARG A 306 -16.66 6.11 -16.25
N GLN A 307 -16.04 6.47 -15.17
CA GLN A 307 -16.57 7.46 -14.23
C GLN A 307 -16.06 8.84 -14.54
#